data_aa77733bf937c90b7bc26d0ecc8d0d41
#
_entry.id   aa77733bf937c90b7bc26d0ecc8d0d41
#
_cell.length_a   1.000
_cell.length_b   1.000
_cell.length_c   1.000
_cell.angle_alpha   90.00
_cell.angle_beta   90.00
_cell.angle_gamma   90.00
#
_symmetry.space_group_name_H-M   'P 1'
#
loop_
_entity.id
_entity.type
_entity.pdbx_description
1 polymer ?
#
loop_
_entity_poly.entity_id
_entity_poly.type
_entity_poly.pdbx_seq_one_letter_code
_entity_poly.pdbx_strand_id
1 'polypeptide(L)'
;MIYNILAVGDVLGACGVKHLSRCLRSLKKRKSIHFTVVNGENAAMVGLTPNDAEDIFAAGADVITLGNHTFGKMQIRDYLDDCPYILRPANLGSRVPGRGYAVYDCGAARIAVMNLIGRCDLSFHASNPFTTADELLKAGEKPTFTLVEFHAEATSEKLALAYYLDGRVSALWGTHTHVPTADEEVFPKGTGYLTDLGMTGSVRSVLGIEPQQSVETFLGGLAGRYRAPEGPCKLQGAVFSLDSDTGLCVGVERVDVR
;
A
#
# COMPACT_ATOMS: atom_id res chain seq x y z
N MET A 1 0.33 -15.26 19.99
CA MET A 1 0.84 -13.88 20.25
C MET A 1 0.25 -12.92 19.22
N ILE A 2 -0.12 -11.67 19.63
CA ILE A 2 -0.71 -10.71 18.69
C ILE A 2 0.38 -9.85 18.05
N TYR A 3 0.38 -9.79 16.72
CA TYR A 3 1.22 -8.94 15.91
C TYR A 3 0.38 -7.82 15.29
N ASN A 4 0.73 -6.58 15.58
CA ASN A 4 0.08 -5.41 14.97
C ASN A 4 0.86 -4.99 13.73
N ILE A 5 0.21 -5.07 12.59
CA ILE A 5 0.73 -4.67 11.29
C ILE A 5 0.09 -3.35 10.90
N LEU A 6 0.90 -2.35 10.58
CA LEU A 6 0.41 -1.07 10.07
C LEU A 6 0.53 -1.04 8.54
N ALA A 7 -0.58 -0.85 7.87
CA ALA A 7 -0.64 -0.52 6.46
C ALA A 7 -0.93 0.97 6.31
N VAL A 8 -0.10 1.69 5.54
CA VAL A 8 -0.22 3.14 5.30
C VAL A 8 -0.60 3.38 3.85
N GLY A 9 -1.65 4.17 3.65
CA GLY A 9 -2.16 4.55 2.33
C GLY A 9 -1.20 5.45 1.56
N ASP A 10 -1.48 5.61 0.27
CA ASP A 10 -0.65 6.25 -0.75
C ASP A 10 0.04 7.52 -0.25
N VAL A 11 1.37 7.48 -0.10
CA VAL A 11 2.18 8.65 0.27
C VAL A 11 2.33 9.54 -0.94
N LEU A 12 1.82 10.78 -0.83
CA LEU A 12 1.73 11.68 -1.95
C LEU A 12 2.56 12.95 -1.76
N GLY A 13 3.55 13.12 -2.63
CA GLY A 13 4.41 14.29 -2.72
C GLY A 13 5.33 14.48 -1.51
N ALA A 14 6.22 15.45 -1.59
CA ALA A 14 7.18 15.74 -0.52
C ALA A 14 6.50 16.11 0.82
N CYS A 15 5.29 16.70 0.77
CA CYS A 15 4.53 17.01 1.99
C CYS A 15 4.06 15.73 2.70
N GLY A 16 3.64 14.69 1.96
CA GLY A 16 3.26 13.39 2.48
C GLY A 16 4.46 12.67 3.11
N VAL A 17 5.61 12.61 2.41
CA VAL A 17 6.85 12.03 2.93
C VAL A 17 7.29 12.73 4.23
N LYS A 18 7.29 14.07 4.24
CA LYS A 18 7.63 14.86 5.42
C LYS A 18 6.67 14.62 6.60
N HIS A 19 5.37 14.49 6.34
CA HIS A 19 4.38 14.20 7.37
C HIS A 19 4.57 12.79 7.93
N LEU A 20 4.78 11.80 7.07
CA LEU A 20 5.11 10.42 7.44
C LEU A 20 6.31 10.39 8.41
N SER A 21 7.40 11.07 8.05
CA SER A 21 8.63 11.14 8.87
C SER A 21 8.39 11.73 10.26
N ARG A 22 7.43 12.65 10.40
CA ARG A 22 7.09 13.28 11.68
C ARG A 22 6.25 12.40 12.59
N CYS A 23 5.34 11.60 12.05
CA CYS A 23 4.32 10.93 12.85
C CYS A 23 4.48 9.40 12.95
N LEU A 24 5.11 8.73 11.97
CA LEU A 24 5.12 7.27 11.87
C LEU A 24 5.75 6.59 13.09
N ARG A 25 6.92 7.02 13.53
CA ARG A 25 7.60 6.41 14.72
C ARG A 25 6.77 6.54 15.99
N SER A 26 6.14 7.70 16.21
CA SER A 26 5.24 7.93 17.34
C SER A 26 4.00 7.05 17.26
N LEU A 27 3.41 6.90 16.07
CA LEU A 27 2.27 6.02 15.81
C LEU A 27 2.63 4.55 16.06
N LYS A 28 3.77 4.09 15.52
CA LYS A 28 4.29 2.72 15.77
C LYS A 28 4.38 2.42 17.27
N LYS A 29 4.93 3.35 18.05
CA LYS A 29 5.03 3.18 19.51
C LYS A 29 3.67 3.13 20.20
N ARG A 30 2.75 4.07 19.86
CA ARG A 30 1.41 4.13 20.50
C ARG A 30 0.55 2.90 20.20
N LYS A 31 0.66 2.34 19.01
CA LYS A 31 -0.13 1.18 18.55
C LYS A 31 0.62 -0.14 18.67
N SER A 32 1.82 -0.15 19.28
CA SER A 32 2.67 -1.34 19.42
C SER A 32 2.84 -2.07 18.07
N ILE A 33 3.21 -1.32 17.02
CA ILE A 33 3.35 -1.85 15.66
C ILE A 33 4.65 -2.65 15.54
N HIS A 34 4.54 -3.86 15.02
CA HIS A 34 5.63 -4.80 14.81
C HIS A 34 6.17 -4.73 13.39
N PHE A 35 5.32 -4.44 12.40
CA PHE A 35 5.71 -4.35 10.99
C PHE A 35 4.86 -3.31 10.26
N THR A 36 5.47 -2.59 9.31
CA THR A 36 4.83 -1.46 8.62
C THR A 36 5.02 -1.57 7.12
N VAL A 37 3.92 -1.59 6.38
CA VAL A 37 3.89 -1.50 4.91
C VAL A 37 3.37 -0.12 4.52
N VAL A 38 4.08 0.56 3.62
CA VAL A 38 3.75 1.91 3.16
C VAL A 38 3.61 1.91 1.65
N ASN A 39 2.48 2.34 1.11
CA ASN A 39 2.40 2.59 -0.32
C ASN A 39 3.10 3.90 -0.66
N GLY A 40 4.19 3.81 -1.41
CA GLY A 40 5.08 4.93 -1.76
C GLY A 40 4.97 5.40 -3.21
N GLU A 41 4.03 4.86 -4.00
CA GLU A 41 4.01 5.07 -5.45
C GLU A 41 3.85 6.53 -5.89
N ASN A 42 3.30 7.38 -5.04
CA ASN A 42 3.04 8.79 -5.32
C ASN A 42 3.98 9.75 -4.57
N ALA A 43 5.04 9.26 -3.92
CA ALA A 43 5.97 10.08 -3.13
C ALA A 43 6.62 11.20 -3.97
N ALA A 44 6.89 10.98 -5.24
CA ALA A 44 7.34 11.99 -6.20
C ALA A 44 6.20 12.56 -7.08
N MET A 45 4.98 12.63 -6.57
CA MET A 45 3.71 12.96 -7.23
C MET A 45 3.23 11.87 -8.20
N VAL A 46 4.09 11.36 -9.04
CA VAL A 46 3.90 10.22 -9.95
C VAL A 46 5.17 9.40 -9.91
N GLY A 47 5.11 8.24 -9.30
CA GLY A 47 6.24 7.36 -9.08
C GLY A 47 7.01 7.64 -7.78
N LEU A 48 8.01 6.81 -7.53
CA LEU A 48 8.94 6.86 -6.41
C LEU A 48 10.35 7.13 -6.93
N THR A 49 11.14 7.94 -6.22
CA THR A 49 12.58 8.05 -6.46
C THR A 49 13.36 7.28 -5.38
N PRO A 50 14.63 6.89 -5.63
CA PRO A 50 15.46 6.29 -4.57
C PRO A 50 15.54 7.15 -3.31
N ASN A 51 15.68 8.48 -3.44
CA ASN A 51 15.72 9.37 -2.27
C ASN A 51 14.41 9.36 -1.47
N ASP A 52 13.24 9.39 -2.15
CA ASP A 52 11.97 9.29 -1.45
C ASP A 52 11.82 7.94 -0.74
N ALA A 53 12.33 6.85 -1.34
CA ALA A 53 12.33 5.52 -0.72
C ALA A 53 13.17 5.50 0.56
N GLU A 54 14.39 6.05 0.52
CA GLU A 54 15.26 6.18 1.68
C GLU A 54 14.60 7.02 2.80
N ASP A 55 13.94 8.12 2.46
CA ASP A 55 13.21 8.95 3.43
C ASP A 55 12.05 8.17 4.07
N ILE A 56 11.30 7.38 3.29
CA ILE A 56 10.21 6.54 3.78
C ILE A 56 10.74 5.42 4.71
N PHE A 57 11.84 4.76 4.34
CA PHE A 57 12.50 3.79 5.22
C PHE A 57 13.03 4.46 6.50
N ALA A 58 13.69 5.62 6.38
CA ALA A 58 14.17 6.39 7.52
C ALA A 58 13.03 6.85 8.45
N ALA A 59 11.82 7.05 7.93
CA ALA A 59 10.62 7.34 8.72
C ALA A 59 10.19 6.12 9.57
N GLY A 60 10.54 4.89 9.18
CA GLY A 60 10.26 3.67 9.92
C GLY A 60 9.37 2.66 9.18
N ALA A 61 9.24 2.77 7.86
CA ALA A 61 8.64 1.73 7.02
C ALA A 61 9.56 0.50 6.97
N ASP A 62 8.98 -0.69 6.98
CA ASP A 62 9.68 -1.95 6.82
C ASP A 62 9.64 -2.42 5.36
N VAL A 63 8.54 -2.13 4.64
CA VAL A 63 8.34 -2.42 3.22
C VAL A 63 7.64 -1.26 2.55
N ILE A 64 8.01 -0.97 1.31
CA ILE A 64 7.31 -0.04 0.42
C ILE A 64 6.63 -0.83 -0.68
N THR A 65 5.36 -0.55 -0.93
CA THR A 65 4.58 -1.07 -2.06
C THR A 65 4.35 0.02 -3.10
N LEU A 66 4.12 -0.39 -4.32
CA LEU A 66 3.89 0.48 -5.47
C LEU A 66 2.60 0.05 -6.21
N GLY A 67 2.16 0.86 -7.17
CA GLY A 67 0.95 0.60 -7.96
C GLY A 67 1.15 0.90 -9.46
N ASN A 68 0.17 1.56 -10.07
CA ASN A 68 0.20 1.91 -11.51
C ASN A 68 1.28 2.94 -11.88
N HIS A 69 1.81 3.67 -10.90
CA HIS A 69 2.92 4.62 -11.12
C HIS A 69 4.30 4.03 -10.81
N THR A 70 4.43 2.72 -10.66
CA THR A 70 5.71 2.03 -10.35
C THR A 70 6.88 2.54 -11.18
N PHE A 71 6.68 2.72 -12.49
CA PHE A 71 7.73 3.16 -13.42
C PHE A 71 7.62 4.64 -13.80
N GLY A 72 6.91 5.44 -13.02
CA GLY A 72 6.74 6.88 -13.25
C GLY A 72 8.05 7.70 -13.15
N LYS A 73 9.08 7.15 -12.50
CA LYS A 73 10.44 7.72 -12.43
C LYS A 73 11.45 6.72 -12.99
N MET A 74 12.31 7.19 -13.90
CA MET A 74 13.33 6.32 -14.50
C MET A 74 14.34 5.78 -13.48
N GLN A 75 14.69 6.60 -12.49
CA GLN A 75 15.70 6.27 -11.47
C GLN A 75 15.33 5.07 -10.58
N ILE A 76 14.02 4.74 -10.48
CA ILE A 76 13.59 3.64 -9.64
C ILE A 76 13.92 2.27 -10.23
N ARG A 77 14.12 2.18 -11.55
CA ARG A 77 14.20 0.90 -12.27
C ARG A 77 15.33 0.03 -11.75
N ASP A 78 16.54 0.56 -11.73
CA ASP A 78 17.72 -0.18 -11.27
C ASP A 78 17.64 -0.42 -9.75
N TYR A 79 17.13 0.56 -9.02
CA TYR A 79 16.96 0.48 -7.57
C TYR A 79 15.97 -0.60 -7.11
N LEU A 80 14.95 -0.93 -7.93
CA LEU A 80 14.00 -2.00 -7.63
C LEU A 80 14.62 -3.40 -7.63
N ASP A 81 15.64 -3.64 -8.45
CA ASP A 81 16.35 -4.93 -8.46
C ASP A 81 17.27 -5.07 -7.25
N ASP A 82 17.88 -3.96 -6.81
CA ASP A 82 18.84 -3.92 -5.70
C ASP A 82 18.14 -3.89 -4.32
N CYS A 83 16.94 -3.32 -4.22
CA CYS A 83 16.21 -3.16 -2.96
C CYS A 83 15.09 -4.21 -2.78
N PRO A 84 15.30 -5.25 -1.94
CA PRO A 84 14.29 -6.29 -1.72
C PRO A 84 13.08 -5.84 -0.88
N TYR A 85 13.13 -4.62 -0.33
CA TYR A 85 12.09 -4.05 0.53
C TYR A 85 11.11 -3.14 -0.23
N ILE A 86 11.24 -3.04 -1.56
CA ILE A 86 10.28 -2.35 -2.41
C ILE A 86 9.61 -3.36 -3.32
N LEU A 87 8.28 -3.42 -3.25
CA LEU A 87 7.47 -4.37 -4.02
C LEU A 87 6.62 -3.65 -5.05
N ARG A 88 6.87 -3.91 -6.33
CA ARG A 88 5.97 -3.56 -7.42
C ARG A 88 4.80 -4.55 -7.50
N PRO A 89 3.72 -4.26 -8.24
CA PRO A 89 2.68 -5.28 -8.45
C PRO A 89 3.24 -6.56 -9.08
N ALA A 90 2.93 -7.72 -8.46
CA ALA A 90 3.45 -9.02 -8.86
C ALA A 90 2.89 -9.51 -10.20
N ASN A 91 1.66 -9.10 -10.52
CA ASN A 91 0.98 -9.45 -11.78
C ASN A 91 1.37 -8.56 -12.97
N LEU A 92 2.42 -7.73 -12.84
CA LEU A 92 3.11 -7.13 -13.98
C LEU A 92 4.01 -8.18 -14.64
N GLY A 93 4.32 -7.98 -15.92
CA GLY A 93 5.13 -8.93 -16.69
C GLY A 93 6.49 -9.25 -16.03
N SER A 94 6.96 -10.49 -16.20
CA SER A 94 8.22 -10.96 -15.60
C SER A 94 9.50 -10.28 -16.11
N ARG A 95 9.39 -9.50 -17.18
CA ARG A 95 10.53 -8.77 -17.79
C ARG A 95 10.76 -7.37 -17.20
N VAL A 96 9.90 -6.92 -16.31
CA VAL A 96 10.09 -5.61 -15.66
C VAL A 96 10.90 -5.77 -14.37
N PRO A 97 11.75 -4.79 -14.01
CA PRO A 97 12.60 -4.85 -12.83
C PRO A 97 11.81 -4.94 -11.52
N GLY A 98 12.46 -5.44 -10.49
CA GLY A 98 11.91 -5.60 -9.15
C GLY A 98 11.03 -6.84 -8.99
N ARG A 99 10.54 -7.01 -7.80
CA ARG A 99 9.70 -8.13 -7.35
C ARG A 99 8.36 -7.66 -6.82
N GLY A 100 7.37 -8.54 -6.80
CA GLY A 100 6.03 -8.20 -6.28
C GLY A 100 5.61 -9.03 -5.08
N TYR A 101 6.49 -9.93 -4.63
CA TYR A 101 6.31 -10.79 -3.47
C TYR A 101 7.66 -11.00 -2.79
N ALA A 102 7.66 -10.91 -1.46
CA ALA A 102 8.82 -11.28 -0.65
C ALA A 102 8.40 -11.74 0.75
N VAL A 103 9.26 -12.52 1.39
CA VAL A 103 9.08 -12.99 2.77
C VAL A 103 10.19 -12.37 3.62
N TYR A 104 9.79 -11.72 4.70
CA TYR A 104 10.67 -11.03 5.64
C TYR A 104 10.74 -11.77 6.96
N ASP A 105 11.95 -11.97 7.46
CA ASP A 105 12.16 -12.53 8.79
C ASP A 105 12.11 -11.41 9.84
N CYS A 106 11.14 -11.49 10.73
CA CYS A 106 10.95 -10.55 11.84
C CYS A 106 11.25 -11.22 13.19
N GLY A 107 12.16 -12.18 13.21
CA GLY A 107 12.56 -12.94 14.40
C GLY A 107 11.55 -14.03 14.75
N ALA A 108 10.54 -13.68 15.55
CA ALA A 108 9.53 -14.67 15.98
C ALA A 108 8.42 -14.95 14.93
N ALA A 109 8.38 -14.19 13.84
CA ALA A 109 7.40 -14.37 12.74
C ALA A 109 8.04 -14.14 11.37
N ARG A 110 7.61 -14.91 10.38
CA ARG A 110 7.92 -14.69 8.96
C ARG A 110 6.70 -14.05 8.29
N ILE A 111 6.89 -12.89 7.69
CA ILE A 111 5.83 -12.09 7.09
C ILE A 111 6.01 -12.05 5.58
N ALA A 112 5.09 -12.65 4.84
CA ALA A 112 5.01 -12.48 3.40
C ALA A 112 4.22 -11.22 3.08
N VAL A 113 4.72 -10.42 2.13
CA VAL A 113 4.00 -9.29 1.54
C VAL A 113 3.84 -9.54 0.05
N MET A 114 2.61 -9.49 -0.43
CA MET A 114 2.21 -9.62 -1.82
C MET A 114 1.60 -8.31 -2.27
N ASN A 115 2.12 -7.73 -3.35
CA ASN A 115 1.54 -6.55 -3.97
C ASN A 115 0.90 -6.93 -5.31
N LEU A 116 -0.34 -6.56 -5.52
CA LEU A 116 -1.11 -6.84 -6.73
C LEU A 116 -1.72 -5.55 -7.30
N ILE A 117 -1.99 -5.53 -8.60
CA ILE A 117 -2.71 -4.45 -9.26
C ILE A 117 -3.98 -4.96 -9.93
N GLY A 118 -5.06 -4.16 -9.81
CA GLY A 118 -6.33 -4.41 -10.47
C GLY A 118 -6.28 -4.24 -11.99
N ARG A 119 -7.35 -4.65 -12.63
CA ARG A 119 -7.50 -4.58 -14.09
C ARG A 119 -8.72 -3.77 -14.53
N CYS A 120 -9.69 -3.57 -13.61
CA CYS A 120 -10.87 -2.77 -13.89
C CYS A 120 -10.51 -1.29 -13.86
N ASP A 121 -10.82 -0.57 -14.93
CA ASP A 121 -10.62 0.88 -15.07
C ASP A 121 -9.16 1.38 -14.89
N LEU A 122 -8.20 0.45 -14.93
CA LEU A 122 -6.78 0.75 -14.98
C LEU A 122 -6.21 0.37 -16.35
N SER A 123 -5.69 1.36 -17.08
CA SER A 123 -5.04 1.16 -18.39
C SER A 123 -3.66 0.50 -18.24
N PHE A 124 -3.62 -0.74 -17.72
CA PHE A 124 -2.38 -1.46 -17.45
C PHE A 124 -2.44 -2.91 -18.00
N HIS A 125 -1.37 -3.34 -18.65
CA HIS A 125 -1.24 -4.73 -19.10
C HIS A 125 -0.77 -5.63 -17.94
N ALA A 126 -1.67 -5.92 -17.03
CA ALA A 126 -1.42 -6.82 -15.91
C ALA A 126 -2.08 -8.20 -16.13
N SER A 127 -1.42 -9.25 -15.64
CA SER A 127 -2.00 -10.59 -15.54
C SER A 127 -3.16 -10.60 -14.53
N ASN A 128 -3.95 -11.66 -14.54
CA ASN A 128 -5.09 -11.78 -13.61
C ASN A 128 -4.59 -11.83 -12.15
N PRO A 129 -4.99 -10.90 -11.27
CA PRO A 129 -4.51 -10.85 -9.88
C PRO A 129 -4.92 -12.07 -9.06
N PHE A 130 -6.07 -12.70 -9.35
CA PHE A 130 -6.55 -13.89 -8.65
C PHE A 130 -5.65 -15.10 -8.93
N THR A 131 -5.31 -15.35 -10.20
CA THR A 131 -4.42 -16.47 -10.57
C THR A 131 -2.99 -16.22 -10.12
N THR A 132 -2.52 -14.97 -10.19
CA THR A 132 -1.20 -14.60 -9.67
C THR A 132 -1.11 -14.83 -8.15
N ALA A 133 -2.16 -14.47 -7.40
CA ALA A 133 -2.22 -14.76 -5.95
C ALA A 133 -2.14 -16.27 -5.68
N ASP A 134 -2.86 -17.10 -6.46
CA ASP A 134 -2.82 -18.55 -6.34
C ASP A 134 -1.42 -19.12 -6.58
N GLU A 135 -0.72 -18.64 -7.60
CA GLU A 135 0.63 -19.05 -7.92
C GLU A 135 1.61 -18.71 -6.79
N LEU A 136 1.54 -17.50 -6.27
CA LEU A 136 2.41 -17.02 -5.19
C LEU A 136 2.14 -17.76 -3.86
N LEU A 137 0.88 -18.02 -3.53
CA LEU A 137 0.52 -18.75 -2.31
C LEU A 137 0.94 -20.24 -2.35
N LYS A 138 1.15 -20.80 -3.53
CA LYS A 138 1.67 -22.17 -3.71
C LYS A 138 3.20 -22.26 -3.66
N ALA A 139 3.88 -21.12 -3.89
CA ALA A 139 5.33 -21.08 -3.97
C ALA A 139 5.97 -20.97 -2.58
N GLY A 140 6.88 -21.89 -2.27
CA GLY A 140 7.76 -21.82 -1.11
C GLY A 140 7.15 -22.30 0.22
N GLU A 141 7.87 -22.04 1.31
CA GLU A 141 7.45 -22.37 2.66
C GLU A 141 6.35 -21.41 3.15
N LYS A 142 5.39 -21.94 3.91
CA LYS A 142 4.30 -21.15 4.47
C LYS A 142 4.83 -20.14 5.50
N PRO A 143 4.61 -18.82 5.31
CA PRO A 143 4.98 -17.80 6.29
C PRO A 143 4.02 -17.85 7.50
N THR A 144 4.38 -17.17 8.59
CA THR A 144 3.47 -16.97 9.74
C THR A 144 2.27 -16.11 9.33
N PHE A 145 2.53 -15.04 8.58
CA PHE A 145 1.51 -14.13 8.08
C PHE A 145 1.70 -13.86 6.59
N THR A 146 0.59 -13.75 5.87
CA THR A 146 0.55 -13.29 4.47
C THR A 146 -0.28 -12.02 4.39
N LEU A 147 0.36 -10.95 3.96
CA LEU A 147 -0.24 -9.62 3.77
C LEU A 147 -0.40 -9.36 2.27
N VAL A 148 -1.56 -8.86 1.87
CA VAL A 148 -1.84 -8.54 0.47
C VAL A 148 -2.23 -7.07 0.34
N GLU A 149 -1.48 -6.32 -0.44
CA GLU A 149 -1.93 -5.03 -0.94
C GLU A 149 -2.52 -5.20 -2.33
N PHE A 150 -3.70 -4.65 -2.54
CA PHE A 150 -4.36 -4.65 -3.84
C PHE A 150 -4.60 -3.22 -4.33
N HIS A 151 -3.73 -2.77 -5.19
CA HIS A 151 -3.78 -1.45 -5.80
C HIS A 151 -4.75 -1.45 -6.97
N ALA A 152 -6.00 -1.01 -6.75
CA ALA A 152 -7.08 -1.14 -7.73
C ALA A 152 -8.07 0.02 -7.65
N GLU A 153 -8.68 0.41 -8.79
CA GLU A 153 -9.72 1.42 -8.86
C GLU A 153 -11.07 0.86 -8.36
N ALA A 154 -11.52 -0.26 -8.93
CA ALA A 154 -12.85 -0.78 -8.68
C ALA A 154 -12.99 -1.45 -7.30
N THR A 155 -13.87 -0.92 -6.46
CA THR A 155 -14.17 -1.48 -5.13
C THR A 155 -14.71 -2.91 -5.24
N SER A 156 -15.48 -3.23 -6.29
CA SER A 156 -15.99 -4.58 -6.56
C SER A 156 -14.88 -5.58 -6.83
N GLU A 157 -13.80 -5.19 -7.53
CA GLU A 157 -12.64 -6.04 -7.79
C GLU A 157 -11.86 -6.28 -6.49
N LYS A 158 -11.70 -5.24 -5.64
CA LYS A 158 -11.06 -5.34 -4.31
C LYS A 158 -11.81 -6.33 -3.42
N LEU A 159 -13.11 -6.15 -3.30
CA LEU A 159 -13.96 -6.99 -2.45
C LEU A 159 -14.00 -8.44 -2.96
N ALA A 160 -14.10 -8.64 -4.27
CA ALA A 160 -14.09 -9.97 -4.88
C ALA A 160 -12.79 -10.72 -4.60
N LEU A 161 -11.63 -10.06 -4.71
CA LEU A 161 -10.33 -10.66 -4.38
C LEU A 161 -10.24 -11.00 -2.89
N ALA A 162 -10.79 -10.14 -2.02
CA ALA A 162 -10.80 -10.39 -0.58
C ALA A 162 -11.62 -11.63 -0.21
N TYR A 163 -12.83 -11.78 -0.74
CA TYR A 163 -13.63 -13.00 -0.56
C TYR A 163 -12.95 -14.25 -1.13
N TYR A 164 -12.28 -14.11 -2.27
CA TYR A 164 -11.54 -15.21 -2.88
C TYR A 164 -10.36 -15.70 -2.02
N LEU A 165 -9.72 -14.77 -1.32
CA LEU A 165 -8.56 -15.06 -0.47
C LEU A 165 -8.92 -15.27 1.01
N ASP A 166 -10.19 -15.14 1.42
CA ASP A 166 -10.63 -15.27 2.80
C ASP A 166 -10.22 -16.62 3.43
N GLY A 167 -9.49 -16.55 4.54
CA GLY A 167 -8.89 -17.67 5.25
C GLY A 167 -7.61 -18.24 4.61
N ARG A 168 -7.13 -17.63 3.52
CA ARG A 168 -5.88 -18.03 2.83
C ARG A 168 -4.75 -17.03 3.06
N VAL A 169 -5.10 -15.80 3.48
CA VAL A 169 -4.17 -14.72 3.81
C VAL A 169 -4.57 -14.09 5.14
N SER A 170 -3.63 -13.45 5.82
CA SER A 170 -3.88 -12.85 7.13
C SER A 170 -4.60 -11.51 7.03
N ALA A 171 -4.22 -10.69 6.05
CA ALA A 171 -4.84 -9.39 5.80
C ALA A 171 -4.77 -9.02 4.31
N LEU A 172 -5.81 -8.31 3.85
CA LEU A 172 -5.88 -7.70 2.53
C LEU A 172 -6.41 -6.28 2.64
N TRP A 173 -5.74 -5.34 2.01
CA TRP A 173 -6.20 -3.95 1.93
C TRP A 173 -6.04 -3.38 0.53
N GLY A 174 -6.90 -2.42 0.21
CA GLY A 174 -6.83 -1.69 -1.04
C GLY A 174 -6.13 -0.34 -0.91
N THR A 175 -5.61 0.14 -2.04
CA THR A 175 -5.01 1.45 -2.26
C THR A 175 -5.47 2.01 -3.61
N HIS A 176 -4.98 3.13 -4.06
CA HIS A 176 -5.20 3.82 -5.33
C HIS A 176 -6.19 4.98 -5.28
N THR A 177 -7.36 4.83 -4.66
CA THR A 177 -8.40 5.88 -4.77
C THR A 177 -8.08 7.12 -3.94
N HIS A 178 -7.15 7.02 -2.98
CA HIS A 178 -6.79 8.07 -2.02
C HIS A 178 -7.94 8.46 -1.06
N VAL A 179 -9.07 7.74 -1.11
CA VAL A 179 -10.25 7.98 -0.26
C VAL A 179 -10.43 6.80 0.69
N PRO A 180 -10.27 7.00 2.00
CA PRO A 180 -10.39 5.92 2.97
C PRO A 180 -11.84 5.45 3.05
N THR A 181 -12.05 4.16 3.00
CA THR A 181 -13.37 3.54 3.22
C THR A 181 -13.62 3.27 4.71
N ALA A 182 -14.85 2.91 5.05
CA ALA A 182 -15.29 2.68 6.44
C ALA A 182 -15.86 1.27 6.61
N ASP A 183 -15.24 0.31 5.93
CA ASP A 183 -15.65 -1.08 5.84
C ASP A 183 -14.59 -2.04 6.42
N GLU A 184 -13.82 -1.54 7.40
CA GLU A 184 -12.86 -2.37 8.10
C GLU A 184 -13.54 -3.53 8.84
N GLU A 185 -13.13 -4.75 8.52
CA GLU A 185 -13.70 -5.94 9.14
C GLU A 185 -12.73 -7.13 9.15
N VAL A 186 -13.04 -8.13 9.94
CA VAL A 186 -12.45 -9.47 9.86
C VAL A 186 -13.46 -10.38 9.17
N PHE A 187 -13.10 -10.93 8.02
CA PHE A 187 -13.95 -11.82 7.24
C PHE A 187 -14.23 -13.15 7.96
N PRO A 188 -15.28 -13.88 7.55
CA PRO A 188 -15.72 -15.09 8.28
C PRO A 188 -14.67 -16.18 8.46
N LYS A 189 -13.67 -16.27 7.56
CA LYS A 189 -12.57 -17.25 7.69
C LYS A 189 -11.29 -16.64 8.26
N GLY A 190 -11.35 -15.38 8.74
CA GLY A 190 -10.30 -14.75 9.52
C GLY A 190 -9.33 -13.85 8.74
N THR A 191 -9.61 -13.47 7.50
CA THR A 191 -8.83 -12.45 6.80
C THR A 191 -9.27 -11.06 7.23
N GLY A 192 -8.33 -10.21 7.69
CA GLY A 192 -8.60 -8.80 7.93
C GLY A 192 -8.74 -8.03 6.61
N TYR A 193 -9.73 -7.14 6.50
CA TYR A 193 -10.03 -6.43 5.25
C TYR A 193 -10.30 -4.95 5.44
N LEU A 194 -9.89 -4.14 4.46
CA LEU A 194 -10.31 -2.76 4.25
C LEU A 194 -10.24 -2.43 2.75
N THR A 195 -11.33 -1.89 2.18
CA THR A 195 -11.40 -1.60 0.73
C THR A 195 -10.37 -0.57 0.28
N ASP A 196 -10.15 0.52 1.03
CA ASP A 196 -9.10 1.50 0.70
C ASP A 196 -8.56 2.19 1.95
N LEU A 197 -7.24 2.27 2.04
CA LEU A 197 -6.53 2.89 3.17
C LEU A 197 -6.62 4.42 3.17
N GLY A 198 -6.95 5.05 2.03
CA GLY A 198 -6.82 6.48 1.83
C GLY A 198 -5.39 6.89 1.46
N MET A 199 -4.96 8.09 1.85
CA MET A 199 -3.65 8.64 1.47
C MET A 199 -2.91 9.29 2.65
N THR A 200 -1.60 9.43 2.48
CA THR A 200 -0.74 10.25 3.34
C THR A 200 -0.29 11.48 2.56
N GLY A 201 -0.87 12.64 2.86
CA GLY A 201 -0.64 13.86 2.08
C GLY A 201 -1.47 15.05 2.57
N SER A 202 -1.58 16.09 1.75
CA SER A 202 -2.30 17.32 2.12
C SER A 202 -3.79 17.08 2.41
N VAL A 203 -4.28 17.62 3.52
CA VAL A 203 -5.69 17.54 3.92
C VAL A 203 -6.60 18.32 2.97
N ARG A 204 -6.17 19.52 2.55
CA ARG A 204 -6.96 20.40 1.68
C ARG A 204 -6.50 20.24 0.23
N SER A 205 -6.86 19.13 -0.38
CA SER A 205 -6.47 18.77 -1.74
C SER A 205 -7.57 17.99 -2.43
N VAL A 206 -7.51 17.89 -3.75
CA VAL A 206 -8.29 16.91 -4.52
C VAL A 206 -7.40 15.70 -4.73
N LEU A 207 -7.56 14.68 -3.88
CA LEU A 207 -6.77 13.45 -3.89
C LEU A 207 -5.24 13.70 -3.85
N GLY A 208 -4.82 14.76 -3.11
CA GLY A 208 -3.42 15.13 -2.99
C GLY A 208 -2.95 16.22 -3.98
N ILE A 209 -3.78 16.62 -4.93
CA ILE A 209 -3.48 17.61 -5.97
C ILE A 209 -4.08 18.96 -5.56
N GLU A 210 -3.41 20.05 -5.94
CA GLU A 210 -3.88 21.42 -5.78
C GLU A 210 -5.34 21.58 -6.30
N PRO A 211 -6.31 22.00 -5.47
CA PRO A 211 -7.72 22.03 -5.87
C PRO A 211 -7.99 22.80 -7.14
N GLN A 212 -7.33 23.97 -7.32
CA GLN A 212 -7.55 24.80 -8.50
C GLN A 212 -7.09 24.08 -9.80
N GLN A 213 -6.01 23.30 -9.75
CA GLN A 213 -5.57 22.50 -10.91
C GLN A 213 -6.60 21.43 -11.29
N SER A 214 -7.15 20.75 -10.29
CA SER A 214 -8.16 19.72 -10.54
C SER A 214 -9.46 20.33 -11.09
N VAL A 215 -9.92 21.45 -10.50
CA VAL A 215 -11.12 22.17 -10.98
C VAL A 215 -10.95 22.61 -12.43
N GLU A 216 -9.81 23.22 -12.76
CA GLU A 216 -9.53 23.68 -14.12
C GLU A 216 -9.52 22.52 -15.11
N THR A 217 -8.96 21.37 -14.76
CA THR A 217 -8.96 20.16 -15.60
C THR A 217 -10.38 19.67 -15.85
N PHE A 218 -11.23 19.59 -14.84
CA PHE A 218 -12.63 19.15 -14.98
C PHE A 218 -13.52 20.17 -15.72
N LEU A 219 -13.16 21.45 -15.72
CA LEU A 219 -13.79 22.46 -16.57
C LEU A 219 -13.39 22.39 -18.05
N GLY A 220 -12.50 21.44 -18.40
CA GLY A 220 -12.03 21.25 -19.79
C GLY A 220 -10.75 22.00 -20.11
N GLY A 221 -10.07 22.57 -19.12
CA GLY A 221 -8.76 23.18 -19.26
C GLY A 221 -7.64 22.15 -19.45
N LEU A 222 -6.45 22.63 -19.82
CA LEU A 222 -5.27 21.77 -19.94
C LEU A 222 -4.62 21.56 -18.57
N ALA A 223 -4.45 20.30 -18.20
CA ALA A 223 -3.68 19.95 -17.01
C ALA A 223 -2.21 20.30 -17.19
N GLY A 224 -1.68 21.13 -16.29
CA GLY A 224 -0.25 21.31 -16.12
C GLY A 224 0.38 20.18 -15.31
N ARG A 225 1.66 20.33 -14.94
CA ARG A 225 2.30 19.41 -14.00
C ARG A 225 1.61 19.51 -12.64
N TYR A 226 1.07 18.38 -12.16
CA TYR A 226 0.40 18.31 -10.86
C TYR A 226 1.33 18.69 -9.71
N ARG A 227 0.76 19.39 -8.72
CA ARG A 227 1.44 19.83 -7.51
C ARG A 227 0.60 19.51 -6.30
N ALA A 228 1.24 19.08 -5.22
CA ALA A 228 0.60 18.99 -3.92
C ALA A 228 0.48 20.38 -3.30
N PRO A 229 -0.67 20.75 -2.71
CA PRO A 229 -0.81 22.03 -2.02
C PRO A 229 0.00 22.03 -0.71
N GLU A 230 0.44 23.22 -0.31
CA GLU A 230 1.04 23.42 1.00
C GLU A 230 -0.05 23.41 2.10
N GLY A 231 0.36 23.10 3.34
CA GLY A 231 -0.53 23.17 4.49
C GLY A 231 -0.55 21.92 5.36
N PRO A 232 -1.61 21.74 6.17
CA PRO A 232 -1.71 20.57 7.05
C PRO A 232 -1.84 19.29 6.24
N CYS A 233 -1.13 18.25 6.70
CA CYS A 233 -1.17 16.93 6.12
C CYS A 233 -1.83 15.92 7.07
N LYS A 234 -2.22 14.78 6.52
CA LYS A 234 -2.75 13.62 7.23
C LYS A 234 -1.96 12.37 6.86
N LEU A 235 -1.96 11.38 7.75
CA LEU A 235 -1.58 10.00 7.47
C LEU A 235 -2.81 9.13 7.68
N GLN A 236 -3.22 8.41 6.65
CA GLN A 236 -4.31 7.46 6.71
C GLN A 236 -3.81 6.03 6.45
N GLY A 237 -4.46 5.06 7.07
CA GLY A 237 -4.08 3.66 7.00
C GLY A 237 -4.94 2.80 7.91
N ALA A 238 -4.47 1.58 8.17
CA ALA A 238 -5.11 0.66 9.11
C ALA A 238 -4.09 -0.19 9.88
N VAL A 239 -4.46 -0.56 11.10
CA VAL A 239 -3.75 -1.56 11.90
C VAL A 239 -4.51 -2.87 11.83
N PHE A 240 -3.83 -3.94 11.42
CA PHE A 240 -4.32 -5.30 11.42
C PHE A 240 -3.67 -6.05 12.59
N SER A 241 -4.48 -6.52 13.53
CA SER A 241 -4.02 -7.34 14.66
C SER A 241 -4.09 -8.81 14.28
N LEU A 242 -2.94 -9.47 14.17
CA LEU A 242 -2.80 -10.84 13.67
C LEU A 242 -2.37 -11.78 14.80
N ASP A 243 -2.99 -12.95 14.90
CA ASP A 243 -2.60 -13.97 15.86
C ASP A 243 -1.59 -14.94 15.25
N SER A 244 -0.38 -15.05 15.87
CA SER A 244 0.69 -15.90 15.39
C SER A 244 0.41 -17.39 15.43
N ASP A 245 -0.53 -17.82 16.28
CA ASP A 245 -0.83 -19.24 16.48
C ASP A 245 -1.75 -19.76 15.34
N THR A 246 -2.60 -18.87 14.83
CA THR A 246 -3.53 -19.20 13.73
C THR A 246 -3.11 -18.65 12.38
N GLY A 247 -2.30 -17.59 12.35
CA GLY A 247 -1.97 -16.83 11.15
C GLY A 247 -3.09 -15.91 10.66
N LEU A 248 -4.19 -15.78 11.44
CA LEU A 248 -5.39 -15.05 11.06
C LEU A 248 -5.49 -13.69 11.74
N CYS A 249 -6.31 -12.81 11.18
CA CYS A 249 -6.64 -11.52 11.76
C CYS A 249 -7.69 -11.65 12.87
N VAL A 250 -7.52 -10.87 13.94
CA VAL A 250 -8.46 -10.80 15.07
C VAL A 250 -9.03 -9.40 15.27
N GLY A 251 -8.57 -8.42 14.50
CA GLY A 251 -9.10 -7.07 14.55
C GLY A 251 -8.49 -6.16 13.49
N VAL A 252 -9.28 -5.21 13.00
CA VAL A 252 -8.86 -4.16 12.06
C VAL A 252 -9.27 -2.82 12.63
N GLU A 253 -8.34 -1.85 12.65
CA GLU A 253 -8.59 -0.50 13.15
C GLU A 253 -8.05 0.53 12.17
N ARG A 254 -8.91 1.43 11.68
CA ARG A 254 -8.48 2.54 10.83
C ARG A 254 -7.63 3.55 11.59
N VAL A 255 -6.71 4.19 10.89
CA VAL A 255 -5.82 5.22 11.40
C VAL A 255 -6.00 6.51 10.60
N ASP A 256 -6.21 7.64 11.27
CA ASP A 256 -6.16 9.00 10.70
C ASP A 256 -5.38 9.88 11.68
N VAL A 257 -4.17 10.31 11.28
CA VAL A 257 -3.28 11.16 12.08
C VAL A 257 -3.09 12.48 11.35
N ARG A 258 -3.41 13.60 12.01
CA ARG A 258 -3.30 14.95 11.46
C ARG A 258 -2.28 15.78 12.20
#